data_a4be76acd16d9fc748882d450c5f57c0
#
_entry.id   a4be76acd16d9fc748882d450c5f57c0
#
_cell.length_a   1.000
_cell.length_b   1.000
_cell.length_c   1.000
_cell.angle_alpha   90.00
_cell.angle_beta   90.00
_cell.angle_gamma   90.00
#
_symmetry.space_group_name_H-M   'P 1'
#
loop_
_entity.id
_entity.type
_entity.pdbx_description
1 polymer ?
#
loop_
_entity_poly.entity_id
_entity_poly.type
_entity_poly.pdbx_seq_one_letter_code
_entity_poly.pdbx_strand_id
1 'polypeptide(L)'
;RSFNDGDTIVVEPWRSTGFPIMKDLIVDRSSFDRIIQAGGYISVNTGQAQDANSIPVDNEDAAEAFDAATCIGCGACVAACPNSSAMLFASAKVAHLSKLPQGQVESESRAIKIVNQMDEEGFGRCSNTGACEAECPKEISIENIALLNRQYFSAVLGSEKEV
;
A
#
# COMPACT_ATOMS: atom_id res chain seq x y z
N ARG A 1 20.52 -8.67 7.27
CA ARG A 1 21.09 -8.92 8.61
C ARG A 1 21.99 -10.15 8.52
N SER A 2 23.18 -10.07 9.06
CA SER A 2 24.11 -11.19 9.16
C SER A 2 24.08 -11.76 10.58
N PHE A 3 24.09 -13.08 10.70
CA PHE A 3 24.14 -13.81 11.97
C PHE A 3 25.54 -14.42 12.12
N ASN A 4 26.01 -14.54 13.35
CA ASN A 4 27.26 -15.21 13.67
C ASN A 4 26.98 -16.64 14.15
N ASP A 5 28.02 -17.47 14.11
CA ASP A 5 27.93 -18.82 14.66
C ASP A 5 27.70 -18.76 16.18
N GLY A 6 26.65 -19.47 16.64
CA GLY A 6 26.21 -19.45 18.03
C GLY A 6 25.12 -18.45 18.36
N ASP A 7 24.67 -17.62 17.42
CA ASP A 7 23.52 -16.73 17.64
C ASP A 7 22.23 -17.53 17.81
N THR A 8 21.39 -17.08 18.74
CA THR A 8 20.05 -17.64 18.93
C THR A 8 19.04 -16.84 18.13
N ILE A 9 18.36 -17.48 17.16
CA ILE A 9 17.32 -16.88 16.36
C ILE A 9 15.96 -17.31 16.92
N VAL A 10 15.13 -16.32 17.29
CA VAL A 10 13.74 -16.54 17.71
C VAL A 10 12.83 -16.30 16.51
N VAL A 11 12.05 -17.30 16.14
CA VAL A 11 11.04 -17.22 15.06
C VAL A 11 9.66 -17.30 15.68
N GLU A 12 8.83 -16.31 15.37
CA GLU A 12 7.49 -16.19 15.91
C GLU A 12 6.52 -15.62 14.86
N PRO A 13 5.18 -15.82 15.02
CA PRO A 13 4.20 -15.23 14.11
C PRO A 13 4.20 -13.70 14.22
N TRP A 14 3.60 -13.02 13.22
CA TRP A 14 3.43 -11.56 13.27
C TRP A 14 2.68 -11.14 14.53
N ARG A 15 3.27 -10.24 15.32
CA ARG A 15 2.67 -9.65 16.52
C ARG A 15 1.81 -8.45 16.15
N SER A 16 0.72 -8.67 15.46
CA SER A 16 -0.21 -7.62 15.06
C SER A 16 -1.64 -8.08 15.30
N THR A 17 -2.47 -7.19 15.85
CA THR A 17 -3.90 -7.45 16.03
C THR A 17 -4.64 -7.64 14.70
N GLY A 18 -4.16 -7.02 13.63
CA GLY A 18 -4.69 -7.18 12.27
C GLY A 18 -4.38 -8.52 11.61
N PHE A 19 -3.48 -9.34 12.22
CA PHE A 19 -3.12 -10.67 11.74
C PHE A 19 -3.36 -11.72 12.84
N PRO A 20 -4.61 -12.17 13.04
CA PRO A 20 -4.90 -13.20 14.03
C PRO A 20 -4.10 -14.47 13.76
N ILE A 21 -3.54 -15.07 14.80
CA ILE A 21 -2.80 -16.34 14.69
C ILE A 21 -3.80 -17.46 14.46
N MET A 22 -3.63 -18.20 13.37
CA MET A 22 -4.42 -19.36 13.04
C MET A 22 -3.85 -20.63 13.67
N LYS A 23 -2.55 -20.86 13.46
CA LYS A 23 -1.82 -22.01 14.00
C LYS A 23 -0.32 -21.81 13.87
N ASP A 24 0.43 -22.06 14.92
CA ASP A 24 1.90 -21.96 14.96
C ASP A 24 2.40 -20.61 14.45
N LEU A 25 3.09 -20.57 13.31
CA LEU A 25 3.59 -19.35 12.68
C LEU A 25 2.62 -18.76 11.64
N ILE A 26 1.49 -19.43 11.39
CA ILE A 26 0.52 -19.01 10.36
C ILE A 26 -0.45 -18.01 10.96
N VAL A 27 -0.57 -16.86 10.29
CA VAL A 27 -1.54 -15.81 10.62
C VAL A 27 -2.57 -15.65 9.50
N ASP A 28 -3.77 -15.20 9.85
CA ASP A 28 -4.79 -14.82 8.88
C ASP A 28 -4.44 -13.48 8.25
N ARG A 29 -4.29 -13.47 6.93
CA ARG A 29 -3.97 -12.27 6.13
C ARG A 29 -5.09 -11.88 5.17
N SER A 30 -6.27 -12.46 5.32
CA SER A 30 -7.42 -12.17 4.46
C SER A 30 -7.84 -10.69 4.47
N SER A 31 -7.52 -9.97 5.54
CA SER A 31 -7.68 -8.51 5.62
C SER A 31 -6.91 -7.75 4.53
N PHE A 32 -5.71 -8.20 4.17
CA PHE A 32 -4.96 -7.62 3.06
C PHE A 32 -5.65 -7.83 1.70
N ASP A 33 -6.22 -9.02 1.51
CA ASP A 33 -6.98 -9.32 0.29
C ASP A 33 -8.21 -8.43 0.18
N ARG A 34 -8.93 -8.17 1.28
CA ARG A 34 -10.08 -7.26 1.29
C ARG A 34 -9.69 -5.81 1.00
N ILE A 35 -8.55 -5.33 1.52
CA ILE A 35 -8.02 -4.00 1.19
C ILE A 35 -7.73 -3.88 -0.31
N ILE A 36 -7.09 -4.90 -0.91
CA ILE A 36 -6.82 -4.90 -2.35
C ILE A 36 -8.12 -5.01 -3.15
N GLN A 37 -9.07 -5.82 -2.73
CA GLN A 37 -10.39 -5.93 -3.39
C GLN A 37 -11.17 -4.62 -3.37
N ALA A 38 -11.00 -3.78 -2.37
CA ALA A 38 -11.69 -2.50 -2.27
C ALA A 38 -11.29 -1.49 -3.37
N GLY A 39 -10.02 -1.50 -3.82
CA GLY A 39 -9.58 -0.52 -4.82
C GLY A 39 -8.24 -0.82 -5.49
N GLY A 40 -7.61 -1.95 -5.20
CA GLY A 40 -6.28 -2.31 -5.72
C GLY A 40 -6.28 -2.83 -7.17
N TYR A 41 -7.21 -2.38 -8.00
CA TYR A 41 -7.41 -2.81 -9.38
C TYR A 41 -7.73 -1.63 -10.29
N ILE A 42 -7.82 -1.90 -11.60
CA ILE A 42 -8.29 -0.98 -12.63
C ILE A 42 -9.57 -1.56 -13.22
N SER A 43 -10.67 -0.79 -13.19
CA SER A 43 -11.95 -1.17 -13.78
C SER A 43 -12.28 -0.39 -15.06
N VAL A 44 -11.64 0.75 -15.27
CA VAL A 44 -11.84 1.59 -16.45
C VAL A 44 -11.21 0.94 -17.68
N ASN A 45 -11.97 0.85 -18.76
CA ASN A 45 -11.41 0.44 -20.05
C ASN A 45 -10.57 1.59 -20.63
N THR A 46 -9.26 1.41 -20.64
CA THR A 46 -8.30 2.40 -21.14
C THR A 46 -8.06 2.29 -22.66
N GLY A 47 -8.76 1.39 -23.34
CA GLY A 47 -8.64 1.20 -24.79
C GLY A 47 -7.40 0.38 -25.17
N GLN A 48 -6.96 0.57 -26.41
CA GLN A 48 -5.77 -0.08 -26.96
C GLN A 48 -4.48 0.71 -26.72
N ALA A 49 -3.36 0.17 -27.14
CA ALA A 49 -2.08 0.86 -27.07
C ALA A 49 -2.16 2.25 -27.71
N GLN A 50 -1.56 3.21 -27.05
CA GLN A 50 -1.58 4.60 -27.50
C GLN A 50 -0.78 4.77 -28.79
N ASP A 51 -1.15 5.80 -29.53
CA ASP A 51 -0.42 6.27 -30.71
C ASP A 51 1.01 6.70 -30.32
N ALA A 52 1.95 6.56 -31.25
CA ALA A 52 3.34 6.98 -31.07
C ALA A 52 3.50 8.50 -30.79
N ASN A 53 2.48 9.30 -31.12
CA ASN A 53 2.44 10.75 -30.81
C ASN A 53 1.77 11.09 -29.47
N SER A 54 1.32 10.10 -28.70
CA SER A 54 0.77 10.36 -27.37
C SER A 54 1.84 10.90 -26.43
N ILE A 55 1.42 11.69 -25.45
CA ILE A 55 2.33 12.21 -24.42
C ILE A 55 2.84 11.02 -23.58
N PRO A 56 4.16 10.75 -23.57
CA PRO A 56 4.71 9.67 -22.78
C PRO A 56 4.58 9.97 -21.28
N VAL A 57 4.52 8.91 -20.48
CA VAL A 57 4.66 9.00 -19.02
C VAL A 57 6.09 9.43 -18.70
N ASP A 58 6.28 10.32 -17.74
CA ASP A 58 7.60 10.68 -17.28
C ASP A 58 8.32 9.44 -16.72
N ASN A 59 9.62 9.35 -17.02
CA ASN A 59 10.43 8.22 -16.60
C ASN A 59 10.53 8.10 -15.08
N GLU A 60 10.55 9.22 -14.37
CA GLU A 60 10.57 9.25 -12.90
C GLU A 60 9.27 8.70 -12.33
N ASP A 61 8.11 9.17 -12.80
CA ASP A 61 6.80 8.68 -12.37
C ASP A 61 6.63 7.18 -12.69
N ALA A 62 7.11 6.72 -13.84
CA ALA A 62 7.06 5.31 -14.20
C ALA A 62 7.95 4.48 -13.28
N ALA A 63 9.16 4.92 -12.97
CA ALA A 63 10.08 4.23 -12.07
C ALA A 63 9.49 4.11 -10.67
N GLU A 64 8.98 5.21 -10.10
CA GLU A 64 8.33 5.20 -8.79
C GLU A 64 7.09 4.30 -8.74
N ALA A 65 6.30 4.25 -9.82
CA ALA A 65 5.17 3.33 -9.93
C ALA A 65 5.62 1.87 -9.88
N PHE A 66 6.69 1.52 -10.60
CA PHE A 66 7.23 0.17 -10.61
C PHE A 66 7.89 -0.19 -9.27
N ASP A 67 8.60 0.72 -8.63
CA ASP A 67 9.15 0.51 -7.30
C ASP A 67 8.03 0.21 -6.28
N ALA A 68 6.96 0.99 -6.29
CA ALA A 68 5.78 0.72 -5.47
C ALA A 68 5.11 -0.63 -5.81
N ALA A 69 5.11 -1.04 -7.10
CA ALA A 69 4.56 -2.31 -7.54
C ALA A 69 5.35 -3.54 -7.05
N THR A 70 6.61 -3.37 -6.63
CA THR A 70 7.41 -4.49 -6.09
C THR A 70 6.91 -5.02 -4.75
N CYS A 71 5.93 -4.36 -4.12
CA CYS A 71 5.34 -4.81 -2.87
C CYS A 71 4.76 -6.23 -3.00
N ILE A 72 5.26 -7.16 -2.19
CA ILE A 72 4.84 -8.57 -2.17
C ILE A 72 3.74 -8.86 -1.14
N GLY A 73 3.24 -7.86 -0.45
CA GLY A 73 2.19 -8.03 0.57
C GLY A 73 2.61 -8.94 1.74
N CYS A 74 3.88 -8.97 2.11
CA CYS A 74 4.38 -9.89 3.15
C CYS A 74 3.86 -9.59 4.58
N GLY A 75 3.47 -8.34 4.86
CA GLY A 75 2.98 -7.90 6.18
C GLY A 75 4.06 -7.44 7.15
N ALA A 76 5.34 -7.45 6.76
CA ALA A 76 6.45 -7.00 7.62
C ALA A 76 6.25 -5.55 8.10
N CYS A 77 5.75 -4.68 7.22
CA CYS A 77 5.46 -3.29 7.54
C CYS A 77 4.41 -3.13 8.66
N VAL A 78 3.39 -3.97 8.68
CA VAL A 78 2.36 -3.97 9.74
C VAL A 78 2.93 -4.53 11.04
N ALA A 79 3.67 -5.62 10.96
CA ALA A 79 4.26 -6.27 12.12
C ALA A 79 5.32 -5.40 12.81
N ALA A 80 6.04 -4.58 12.04
CA ALA A 80 7.05 -3.64 12.57
C ALA A 80 6.43 -2.34 13.11
N CYS A 81 5.21 -2.00 12.68
CA CYS A 81 4.56 -0.75 13.04
C CYS A 81 4.06 -0.78 14.48
N PRO A 82 4.40 0.21 15.35
CA PRO A 82 3.86 0.29 16.71
C PRO A 82 2.33 0.33 16.78
N ASN A 83 1.70 0.86 15.74
CA ASN A 83 0.24 0.97 15.65
C ASN A 83 -0.40 -0.16 14.81
N SER A 84 0.36 -1.14 14.37
CA SER A 84 -0.09 -2.19 13.43
C SER A 84 -0.75 -1.61 12.18
N SER A 85 -0.27 -0.48 11.68
CA SER A 85 -0.86 0.20 10.51
C SER A 85 -0.45 -0.47 9.20
N ALA A 86 -1.42 -0.68 8.30
CA ALA A 86 -1.18 -1.16 6.95
C ALA A 86 -0.90 -0.04 5.93
N MET A 87 -0.63 1.17 6.40
CA MET A 87 -0.54 2.36 5.55
C MET A 87 0.51 2.23 4.44
N LEU A 88 1.68 1.65 4.71
CA LEU A 88 2.70 1.44 3.68
C LEU A 88 2.24 0.45 2.60
N PHE A 89 1.59 -0.63 2.99
CA PHE A 89 1.02 -1.62 2.06
C PHE A 89 -0.05 -1.00 1.16
N ALA A 90 -1.00 -0.28 1.77
CA ALA A 90 -2.10 0.38 1.07
C ALA A 90 -1.58 1.47 0.12
N SER A 91 -0.67 2.32 0.59
CA SER A 91 -0.09 3.40 -0.19
C SER A 91 0.76 2.93 -1.36
N ALA A 92 1.49 1.83 -1.21
CA ALA A 92 2.25 1.24 -2.31
C ALA A 92 1.33 0.85 -3.48
N LYS A 93 0.17 0.24 -3.19
CA LYS A 93 -0.80 -0.12 -4.24
C LYS A 93 -1.44 1.12 -4.87
N VAL A 94 -1.78 2.12 -4.08
CA VAL A 94 -2.33 3.39 -4.58
C VAL A 94 -1.32 4.12 -5.45
N ALA A 95 -0.06 4.24 -5.01
CA ALA A 95 1.01 4.88 -5.79
C ALA A 95 1.26 4.17 -7.11
N HIS A 96 1.40 2.85 -7.08
CA HIS A 96 1.56 2.01 -8.27
C HIS A 96 0.50 2.32 -9.34
N LEU A 97 -0.79 2.33 -8.98
CA LEU A 97 -1.85 2.53 -9.94
C LEU A 97 -2.07 4.00 -10.32
N SER A 98 -1.90 4.93 -9.37
CA SER A 98 -2.20 6.35 -9.59
C SER A 98 -1.13 7.10 -10.39
N LYS A 99 0.12 6.63 -10.38
CA LYS A 99 1.20 7.20 -11.20
C LYS A 99 1.17 6.75 -12.65
N LEU A 100 0.41 5.71 -12.97
CA LEU A 100 0.25 5.22 -14.33
C LEU A 100 -1.08 5.74 -14.94
N PRO A 101 -1.10 6.07 -16.24
CA PRO A 101 -2.28 6.65 -16.90
C PRO A 101 -3.54 5.83 -16.73
N GLN A 102 -3.42 4.50 -16.76
CA GLN A 102 -4.54 3.57 -16.64
C GLN A 102 -5.25 3.64 -15.28
N GLY A 103 -4.54 4.05 -14.24
CA GLY A 103 -5.07 4.10 -12.88
C GLY A 103 -5.49 5.49 -12.42
N GLN A 104 -5.15 6.55 -13.16
CA GLN A 104 -5.40 7.94 -12.76
C GLN A 104 -6.87 8.28 -12.65
N VAL A 105 -7.70 7.79 -13.57
CA VAL A 105 -9.14 8.09 -13.61
C VAL A 105 -9.85 7.69 -12.31
N GLU A 106 -9.40 6.61 -11.68
CA GLU A 106 -9.99 6.08 -10.45
C GLU A 106 -9.19 6.45 -9.19
N SER A 107 -8.17 7.31 -9.30
CA SER A 107 -7.22 7.57 -8.20
C SER A 107 -7.90 8.06 -6.92
N GLU A 108 -8.83 9.01 -7.03
CA GLU A 108 -9.56 9.58 -5.89
C GLU A 108 -10.49 8.56 -5.24
N SER A 109 -11.32 7.89 -6.04
CA SER A 109 -12.24 6.87 -5.53
C SER A 109 -11.48 5.68 -4.93
N ARG A 110 -10.33 5.32 -5.51
CA ARG A 110 -9.44 4.29 -5.00
C ARG A 110 -8.88 4.65 -3.64
N ALA A 111 -8.39 5.88 -3.48
CA ALA A 111 -7.83 6.34 -2.21
C ALA A 111 -8.87 6.25 -1.08
N ILE A 112 -10.10 6.73 -1.32
CA ILE A 112 -11.20 6.65 -0.35
C ILE A 112 -11.53 5.20 0.00
N LYS A 113 -11.73 4.34 -1.00
CA LYS A 113 -12.13 2.94 -0.78
C LYS A 113 -11.08 2.14 -0.01
N ILE A 114 -9.81 2.31 -0.38
CA ILE A 114 -8.70 1.59 0.28
C ILE A 114 -8.52 2.07 1.73
N VAL A 115 -8.57 3.38 1.98
CA VAL A 115 -8.45 3.92 3.34
C VAL A 115 -9.61 3.45 4.22
N ASN A 116 -10.84 3.55 3.73
CA ASN A 116 -12.02 3.09 4.47
C ASN A 116 -11.93 1.60 4.80
N GLN A 117 -11.56 0.77 3.82
CA GLN A 117 -11.40 -0.67 4.06
C GLN A 117 -10.28 -0.97 5.06
N MET A 118 -9.16 -0.25 4.98
CA MET A 118 -8.06 -0.39 5.93
C MET A 118 -8.50 -0.04 7.36
N ASP A 119 -9.32 1.00 7.52
CA ASP A 119 -9.86 1.39 8.83
C ASP A 119 -10.87 0.36 9.35
N GLU A 120 -11.74 -0.19 8.50
CA GLU A 120 -12.67 -1.28 8.85
C GLU A 120 -11.95 -2.55 9.31
N GLU A 121 -10.80 -2.86 8.71
CA GLU A 121 -9.97 -4.01 9.11
C GLU A 121 -9.17 -3.78 10.40
N GLY A 122 -9.24 -2.60 10.97
CA GLY A 122 -8.61 -2.29 12.25
C GLY A 122 -7.08 -2.17 12.20
N PHE A 123 -6.51 -1.82 11.05
CA PHE A 123 -5.06 -1.65 10.90
C PHE A 123 -4.52 -0.34 11.50
N GLY A 124 -5.32 0.36 12.29
CA GLY A 124 -4.90 1.50 13.07
C GLY A 124 -4.46 2.71 12.25
N ARG A 125 -3.90 3.69 12.95
CA ARG A 125 -3.49 4.97 12.38
C ARG A 125 -1.99 5.04 12.22
N CYS A 126 -1.53 5.59 11.11
CA CYS A 126 -0.13 5.85 10.89
C CYS A 126 0.34 7.03 11.75
N SER A 127 1.40 6.82 12.54
CA SER A 127 2.10 7.87 13.29
C SER A 127 3.43 8.28 12.66
N ASN A 128 3.68 7.85 11.43
CA ASN A 128 4.84 8.21 10.60
C ASN A 128 6.20 7.92 11.26
N THR A 129 6.32 6.79 11.95
CA THR A 129 7.57 6.39 12.64
C THR A 129 8.68 5.91 11.71
N GLY A 130 8.37 5.57 10.46
CA GLY A 130 9.33 5.03 9.49
C GLY A 130 9.70 3.55 9.69
N ALA A 131 9.25 2.89 10.75
CA ALA A 131 9.59 1.49 11.01
C ALA A 131 9.17 0.54 9.88
N CYS A 132 8.07 0.84 9.19
CA CYS A 132 7.56 0.06 8.08
C CYS A 132 8.50 0.06 6.86
N GLU A 133 9.10 1.20 6.53
CA GLU A 133 10.10 1.33 5.46
C GLU A 133 11.40 0.61 5.84
N ALA A 134 11.89 0.83 7.07
CA ALA A 134 13.13 0.22 7.55
C ALA A 134 13.11 -1.31 7.54
N GLU A 135 11.96 -1.93 7.77
CA GLU A 135 11.79 -3.39 7.79
C GLU A 135 11.22 -3.96 6.47
N CYS A 136 11.01 -3.11 5.45
CA CYS A 136 10.47 -3.55 4.17
C CYS A 136 11.53 -4.31 3.36
N PRO A 137 11.34 -5.62 3.03
CA PRO A 137 12.29 -6.39 2.25
C PRO A 137 12.35 -5.97 0.77
N LYS A 138 11.42 -5.10 0.35
CA LYS A 138 11.31 -4.56 -1.00
C LYS A 138 11.61 -3.05 -1.06
N GLU A 139 12.08 -2.48 0.06
CA GLU A 139 12.50 -1.07 0.14
C GLU A 139 11.42 -0.08 -0.32
N ILE A 140 10.14 -0.39 -0.06
CA ILE A 140 9.03 0.49 -0.40
C ILE A 140 9.15 1.80 0.37
N SER A 141 9.21 2.92 -0.36
CA SER A 141 9.39 4.24 0.24
C SER A 141 8.14 4.71 1.02
N ILE A 142 8.40 5.34 2.17
CA ILE A 142 7.39 6.01 2.98
C ILE A 142 6.74 7.20 2.26
N GLU A 143 7.36 7.72 1.21
CA GLU A 143 6.81 8.80 0.37
C GLU A 143 5.48 8.42 -0.28
N ASN A 144 5.27 7.14 -0.54
CA ASN A 144 3.99 6.62 -1.01
C ASN A 144 2.83 6.96 -0.04
N ILE A 145 3.10 7.01 1.27
CA ILE A 145 2.12 7.41 2.29
C ILE A 145 1.72 8.87 2.10
N ALA A 146 2.68 9.75 1.81
CA ALA A 146 2.38 11.15 1.53
C ALA A 146 1.51 11.32 0.27
N LEU A 147 1.77 10.53 -0.77
CA LEU A 147 0.95 10.50 -1.98
C LEU A 147 -0.49 10.06 -1.67
N LEU A 148 -0.68 8.95 -0.95
CA LEU A 148 -2.00 8.47 -0.56
C LEU A 148 -2.76 9.52 0.25
N ASN A 149 -2.12 10.15 1.22
CA ASN A 149 -2.74 11.20 2.02
C ASN A 149 -3.19 12.38 1.17
N ARG A 150 -2.36 12.84 0.23
CA ARG A 150 -2.75 13.93 -0.69
C ARG A 150 -3.96 13.55 -1.53
N GLN A 151 -3.98 12.36 -2.11
CA GLN A 151 -5.12 11.90 -2.92
C GLN A 151 -6.39 11.75 -2.10
N TYR A 152 -6.29 11.21 -0.90
CA TYR A 152 -7.42 11.07 0.01
C TYR A 152 -8.01 12.43 0.40
N PHE A 153 -7.17 13.39 0.80
CA PHE A 153 -7.64 14.74 1.14
C PHE A 153 -8.24 15.47 -0.06
N SER A 154 -7.61 15.35 -1.25
CA SER A 154 -8.16 15.92 -2.48
C SER A 154 -9.54 15.36 -2.79
N ALA A 155 -9.70 14.04 -2.69
CA ALA A 155 -10.96 13.36 -2.95
C ALA A 155 -12.07 13.76 -1.96
N VAL A 156 -11.76 13.84 -0.67
CA VAL A 156 -12.74 14.24 0.36
C VAL A 156 -13.15 15.70 0.20
N LEU A 157 -12.19 16.62 -0.01
CA LEU A 157 -12.49 18.04 -0.20
C LEU A 157 -13.12 18.35 -1.56
N GLY A 158 -12.84 17.53 -2.59
CA GLY A 158 -13.44 17.64 -3.92
C GLY A 158 -14.90 17.26 -3.92
N SER A 159 -15.28 16.21 -3.19
CA SER A 159 -16.66 15.75 -3.07
C SER A 159 -17.61 16.73 -2.37
N GLU A 160 -17.09 17.63 -1.54
CA GLU A 160 -17.90 18.70 -0.91
C GLU A 160 -18.28 19.83 -1.86
N LYS A 161 -17.71 19.89 -3.07
CA LYS A 161 -18.00 20.94 -4.06
C LYS A 161 -19.08 20.58 -5.08
N GLU A 162 -19.54 19.32 -5.06
CA GLU A 162 -20.58 18.83 -5.98
C GLU A 162 -21.99 18.74 -5.34
N VAL A 163 -22.21 19.38 -4.18
CA VAL A 163 -23.52 19.46 -3.50
C VAL A 163 -24.13 20.85 -3.60
#